data_9cb9bf3450e0ba36b74a6cef7acd4c79
#
_entry.id   9cb9bf3450e0ba36b74a6cef7acd4c79
#
_cell.length_a   1.000
_cell.length_b   1.000
_cell.length_c   1.000
_cell.angle_alpha   90.00
_cell.angle_beta   90.00
_cell.angle_gamma   90.00
#
_symmetry.space_group_name_H-M   'P 1'
#
loop_
_entity.id
_entity.type
_entity.pdbx_description
1 polymer ?
#
loop_
_entity_poly.entity_id
_entity_poly.type
_entity_poly.pdbx_seq_one_letter_code
_entity_poly.pdbx_strand_id
1 'polypeptide(L)'
;MEKLIVLKHKLDDMKAMGTNAKKKALANMDDFEQSMVALMLNPFIRFGVKKYKVASPLEASVPSDQTAVELLEKLAARELTGNAAITAVESIVASMCADGQDVFRRFLLKDPKAGFGISLCNKVFRTPIPKFEVQLASAYKEKGDKYPF
;
A
#
# COMPACT_ATOMS: atom_id res chain seq x y z
N MET A 1 -3.90 1.34 15.45
CA MET A 1 -4.43 0.92 14.12
C MET A 1 -5.68 1.68 13.68
N GLU A 2 -6.10 2.68 14.43
CA GLU A 2 -7.34 3.40 14.14
C GLU A 2 -7.39 3.97 12.73
N LYS A 3 -6.37 4.72 12.34
CA LYS A 3 -6.35 5.40 11.04
C LYS A 3 -6.28 4.40 9.89
N LEU A 4 -5.51 3.35 10.05
CA LEU A 4 -5.38 2.31 9.02
C LEU A 4 -6.70 1.55 8.86
N ILE A 5 -7.40 1.29 9.95
CA ILE A 5 -8.70 0.62 9.90
C ILE A 5 -9.75 1.52 9.25
N VAL A 6 -9.73 2.83 9.56
CA VAL A 6 -10.61 3.80 8.88
C VAL A 6 -10.33 3.79 7.38
N LEU A 7 -9.06 3.78 6.99
CA LEU A 7 -8.68 3.69 5.59
C LEU A 7 -9.23 2.41 4.95
N LYS A 8 -9.12 1.29 5.63
CA LYS A 8 -9.65 0.02 5.14
C LYS A 8 -11.15 0.11 4.87
N HIS A 9 -11.91 0.72 5.79
CA HIS A 9 -13.36 0.88 5.59
C HIS A 9 -13.66 1.80 4.39
N LYS A 10 -12.88 2.86 4.21
CA LYS A 10 -13.03 3.72 3.03
C LYS A 10 -12.76 2.96 1.75
N LEU A 11 -11.72 2.13 1.74
CA LEU A 11 -11.40 1.30 0.58
C LEU A 11 -12.52 0.29 0.28
N ASP A 12 -13.07 -0.32 1.32
CA ASP A 12 -14.18 -1.26 1.16
C ASP A 12 -15.42 -0.57 0.56
N ASP A 13 -15.72 0.64 1.03
CA ASP A 13 -16.83 1.41 0.51
C ASP A 13 -16.62 1.78 -0.95
N MET A 14 -15.38 2.11 -1.32
CA MET A 14 -15.03 2.50 -2.69
C MET A 14 -15.18 1.36 -3.68
N LYS A 15 -15.06 0.12 -3.23
CA LYS A 15 -15.11 -1.04 -4.11
C LYS A 15 -16.37 -1.08 -4.97
N ALA A 16 -17.49 -0.64 -4.41
CA ALA A 16 -18.78 -0.65 -5.11
C ALA A 16 -19.07 0.65 -5.85
N MET A 17 -18.18 1.64 -5.79
CA MET A 17 -18.41 2.94 -6.41
C MET A 17 -18.02 2.95 -7.89
N GLY A 18 -18.64 3.85 -8.65
CA GLY A 18 -18.20 4.16 -10.01
C GLY A 18 -16.95 5.03 -10.01
N THR A 19 -16.37 5.22 -11.19
CA THR A 19 -15.08 5.93 -11.33
C THR A 19 -15.12 7.34 -10.74
N ASN A 20 -16.16 8.11 -11.03
CA ASN A 20 -16.24 9.49 -10.53
C ASN A 20 -16.38 9.55 -9.01
N ALA A 21 -17.14 8.63 -8.43
CA ALA A 21 -17.28 8.55 -6.98
C ALA A 21 -15.96 8.15 -6.32
N LYS A 22 -15.22 7.23 -6.92
CA LYS A 22 -13.88 6.85 -6.44
C LYS A 22 -12.93 8.04 -6.46
N LYS A 23 -12.95 8.84 -7.54
CA LYS A 23 -12.10 10.03 -7.63
C LYS A 23 -12.41 11.01 -6.51
N LYS A 24 -13.67 11.24 -6.20
CA LYS A 24 -14.06 12.12 -5.09
C LYS A 24 -13.58 11.57 -3.76
N ALA A 25 -13.76 10.27 -3.54
CA ALA A 25 -13.33 9.62 -2.30
C ALA A 25 -11.82 9.75 -2.12
N LEU A 26 -11.05 9.53 -3.19
CA LEU A 26 -9.58 9.68 -3.14
C LEU A 26 -9.17 11.13 -2.89
N ALA A 27 -9.85 12.09 -3.54
CA ALA A 27 -9.54 13.51 -3.36
C ALA A 27 -9.85 13.99 -1.94
N ASN A 28 -10.81 13.37 -1.27
CA ASN A 28 -11.19 13.72 0.09
C ASN A 28 -10.31 13.06 1.17
N MET A 29 -9.42 12.19 0.78
CA MET A 29 -8.48 11.58 1.73
C MET A 29 -7.49 12.64 2.23
N ASP A 30 -7.13 12.54 3.52
CA ASP A 30 -6.12 13.43 4.08
C ASP A 30 -4.72 12.99 3.62
N ASP A 31 -3.70 13.76 4.00
CA ASP A 31 -2.32 13.49 3.58
C ASP A 31 -1.83 12.12 4.05
N PHE A 32 -2.20 11.72 5.26
CA PHE A 32 -1.83 10.40 5.79
C PHE A 32 -2.44 9.30 4.92
N GLU A 33 -3.73 9.40 4.63
CA GLU A 33 -4.43 8.39 3.84
C GLU A 33 -3.88 8.31 2.42
N GLN A 34 -3.62 9.44 1.79
CA GLN A 34 -3.01 9.47 0.46
C GLN A 34 -1.62 8.84 0.48
N SER A 35 -0.82 9.13 1.52
CA SER A 35 0.50 8.52 1.67
C SER A 35 0.42 7.00 1.83
N MET A 36 -0.57 6.52 2.56
CA MET A 36 -0.75 5.08 2.76
C MET A 36 -1.17 4.38 1.48
N VAL A 37 -2.07 4.98 0.71
CA VAL A 37 -2.47 4.44 -0.59
C VAL A 37 -1.27 4.42 -1.53
N ALA A 38 -0.46 5.49 -1.52
CA ALA A 38 0.74 5.56 -2.34
C ALA A 38 1.74 4.47 -1.96
N LEU A 39 1.94 4.23 -0.66
CA LEU A 39 2.82 3.17 -0.19
C LEU A 39 2.34 1.80 -0.67
N MET A 40 1.04 1.58 -0.65
CA MET A 40 0.44 0.33 -1.09
C MET A 40 0.59 0.11 -2.60
N LEU A 41 0.48 1.18 -3.39
CA LEU A 41 0.46 1.08 -4.86
C LEU A 41 1.82 1.32 -5.53
N ASN A 42 2.77 1.94 -4.84
CA ASN A 42 4.07 2.29 -5.43
C ASN A 42 4.79 1.02 -5.91
N PRO A 43 5.00 0.86 -7.24
CA PRO A 43 5.59 -0.38 -7.77
C PRO A 43 7.08 -0.54 -7.44
N PHE A 44 7.74 0.53 -6.99
CA PHE A 44 9.16 0.48 -6.62
C PHE A 44 9.35 0.05 -5.17
N ILE A 45 8.27 -0.07 -4.41
CA ILE A 45 8.31 -0.51 -3.02
C ILE A 45 7.83 -1.95 -2.94
N ARG A 46 8.61 -2.81 -2.30
CA ARG A 46 8.25 -4.21 -2.05
C ARG A 46 8.55 -4.55 -0.60
N PHE A 47 7.63 -5.27 0.01
CA PHE A 47 7.78 -5.63 1.42
C PHE A 47 8.45 -6.99 1.63
N GLY A 48 8.39 -7.84 0.62
CA GLY A 48 9.11 -9.12 0.65
C GLY A 48 8.45 -10.24 1.45
N VAL A 49 7.28 -9.99 2.01
CA VAL A 49 6.53 -11.00 2.77
C VAL A 49 5.12 -11.08 2.20
N LYS A 50 4.77 -12.22 1.63
CA LYS A 50 3.42 -12.46 1.09
C LYS A 50 2.70 -13.61 1.80
N LYS A 51 3.47 -14.55 2.34
CA LYS A 51 2.93 -15.71 3.04
C LYS A 51 3.46 -15.73 4.46
N TYR A 52 2.55 -15.90 5.41
CA TYR A 52 2.87 -15.95 6.83
C TYR A 52 1.71 -16.59 7.56
N LYS A 53 1.97 -17.07 8.77
CA LYS A 53 0.92 -17.66 9.60
C LYS A 53 0.05 -16.55 10.18
N VAL A 54 -1.26 -16.70 10.02
CA VAL A 54 -2.23 -15.75 10.56
C VAL A 54 -2.77 -16.31 11.86
N ALA A 55 -2.60 -15.56 12.94
CA ALA A 55 -3.16 -15.91 14.24
C ALA A 55 -4.64 -15.52 14.31
N SER A 56 -5.35 -16.06 15.29
CA SER A 56 -6.72 -15.64 15.56
C SER A 56 -6.72 -14.14 15.89
N PRO A 57 -7.65 -13.37 15.31
CA PRO A 57 -7.67 -11.93 15.56
C PRO A 57 -8.10 -11.62 17.01
N LEU A 58 -7.54 -10.53 17.54
CA LEU A 58 -7.94 -9.99 18.82
C LEU A 58 -9.19 -9.14 18.64
N GLU A 59 -9.86 -8.80 19.75
CA GLU A 59 -11.01 -7.90 19.70
C GLU A 59 -10.60 -6.50 19.28
N ALA A 60 -9.43 -6.05 19.70
CA ALA A 60 -8.88 -4.75 19.35
C ALA A 60 -7.41 -4.88 19.05
N SER A 61 -6.92 -4.06 18.13
CA SER A 61 -5.51 -4.06 17.76
C SER A 61 -4.67 -3.39 18.85
N VAL A 62 -3.57 -4.04 19.25
CA VAL A 62 -2.62 -3.50 20.21
C VAL A 62 -1.68 -2.48 19.56
N PRO A 63 -1.11 -2.71 18.35
CA PRO A 63 -0.17 -1.76 17.75
C PRO A 63 -0.84 -0.45 17.38
N SER A 64 -0.07 0.64 17.44
CA SER A 64 -0.51 1.92 16.89
C SER A 64 -0.32 1.94 15.38
N ASP A 65 -0.95 2.92 14.72
CA ASP A 65 -0.72 3.16 13.28
C ASP A 65 0.77 3.35 13.00
N GLN A 66 1.45 4.12 13.84
CA GLN A 66 2.87 4.39 13.67
C GLN A 66 3.69 3.10 13.74
N THR A 67 3.42 2.22 14.68
CA THR A 67 4.14 0.95 14.82
C THR A 67 3.99 0.09 13.58
N ALA A 68 2.77 0.00 13.05
CA ALA A 68 2.50 -0.78 11.84
C ALA A 68 3.21 -0.18 10.63
N VAL A 69 3.15 1.14 10.47
CA VAL A 69 3.80 1.83 9.35
C VAL A 69 5.32 1.69 9.44
N GLU A 70 5.89 1.80 10.64
CA GLU A 70 7.34 1.63 10.84
C GLU A 70 7.80 0.25 10.41
N LEU A 71 7.02 -0.79 10.72
CA LEU A 71 7.37 -2.13 10.26
C LEU A 71 7.33 -2.22 8.74
N LEU A 72 6.30 -1.65 8.12
CA LEU A 72 6.21 -1.63 6.66
C LEU A 72 7.40 -0.90 6.05
N GLU A 73 7.82 0.21 6.64
CA GLU A 73 8.98 0.97 6.16
C GLU A 73 10.28 0.16 6.29
N LYS A 74 10.45 -0.57 7.39
CA LYS A 74 11.62 -1.44 7.56
C LYS A 74 11.65 -2.56 6.52
N LEU A 75 10.50 -3.14 6.21
CA LEU A 75 10.40 -4.15 5.18
C LEU A 75 10.73 -3.56 3.80
N ALA A 76 10.22 -2.37 3.52
CA ALA A 76 10.48 -1.68 2.24
C ALA A 76 11.95 -1.31 2.10
N ALA A 77 12.59 -0.90 3.18
CA ALA A 77 14.01 -0.53 3.20
C ALA A 77 14.94 -1.75 3.23
N ARG A 78 14.38 -2.96 3.30
CA ARG A 78 15.10 -4.22 3.37
C ARG A 78 15.95 -4.35 4.64
N GLU A 79 15.58 -3.66 5.69
CA GLU A 79 16.20 -3.83 7.01
C GLU A 79 15.83 -5.17 7.65
N LEU A 80 14.65 -5.69 7.27
CA LEU A 80 14.18 -7.02 7.66
C LEU A 80 13.93 -7.83 6.39
N THR A 81 14.55 -8.99 6.29
CA THR A 81 14.40 -9.88 5.14
C THR A 81 14.32 -11.33 5.61
N GLY A 82 13.87 -12.23 4.73
CA GLY A 82 13.83 -13.66 5.00
C GLY A 82 13.00 -14.01 6.22
N ASN A 83 13.50 -14.93 7.03
CA ASN A 83 12.76 -15.41 8.20
C ASN A 83 12.53 -14.34 9.26
N ALA A 84 13.46 -13.41 9.40
CA ALA A 84 13.31 -12.30 10.34
C ALA A 84 12.11 -11.43 9.97
N ALA A 85 11.93 -11.15 8.69
CA ALA A 85 10.79 -10.38 8.19
C ALA A 85 9.47 -11.13 8.43
N ILE A 86 9.44 -12.42 8.12
CA ILE A 86 8.24 -13.25 8.33
C ILE A 86 7.88 -13.29 9.82
N THR A 87 8.86 -13.48 10.69
CA THR A 87 8.63 -13.51 12.14
C THR A 87 8.08 -12.18 12.64
N ALA A 88 8.62 -11.07 12.18
CA ALA A 88 8.15 -9.75 12.58
C ALA A 88 6.69 -9.51 12.14
N VAL A 89 6.37 -9.91 10.91
CA VAL A 89 5.00 -9.78 10.39
C VAL A 89 4.04 -10.65 11.19
N GLU A 90 4.39 -11.91 11.43
CA GLU A 90 3.54 -12.80 12.21
C GLU A 90 3.29 -12.29 13.61
N SER A 91 4.31 -11.72 14.22
CA SER A 91 4.24 -11.17 15.56
C SER A 91 3.27 -9.97 15.63
N ILE A 92 3.37 -9.03 14.70
CA ILE A 92 2.51 -7.86 14.71
C ILE A 92 1.07 -8.22 14.33
N VAL A 93 0.89 -9.13 13.37
CA VAL A 93 -0.44 -9.58 12.93
C VAL A 93 -1.16 -10.28 14.08
N ALA A 94 -0.43 -11.06 14.90
CA ALA A 94 -1.01 -11.74 16.05
C ALA A 94 -1.58 -10.79 17.09
N SER A 95 -1.16 -9.52 17.08
CA SER A 95 -1.63 -8.51 18.03
C SER A 95 -2.69 -7.57 17.44
N MET A 96 -3.24 -7.91 16.28
CA MET A 96 -4.24 -7.09 15.59
C MET A 96 -5.63 -7.72 15.62
N CYS A 97 -6.66 -6.86 15.53
CA CYS A 97 -8.02 -7.33 15.30
C CYS A 97 -8.19 -7.74 13.83
N ALA A 98 -9.35 -8.30 13.48
CA ALA A 98 -9.60 -8.79 12.13
C ALA A 98 -9.41 -7.70 11.07
N ASP A 99 -9.92 -6.50 11.30
CA ASP A 99 -9.76 -5.38 10.37
C ASP A 99 -8.31 -4.94 10.24
N GLY A 100 -7.58 -4.93 11.36
CA GLY A 100 -6.16 -4.60 11.35
C GLY A 100 -5.35 -5.62 10.55
N GLN A 101 -5.62 -6.90 10.74
CA GLN A 101 -4.95 -7.95 9.97
C GLN A 101 -5.25 -7.82 8.48
N ASP A 102 -6.49 -7.48 8.12
CA ASP A 102 -6.91 -7.32 6.73
C ASP A 102 -6.18 -6.15 6.07
N VAL A 103 -6.19 -4.97 6.68
CA VAL A 103 -5.53 -3.81 6.07
C VAL A 103 -4.01 -4.02 5.97
N PHE A 104 -3.40 -4.62 6.98
CA PHE A 104 -1.96 -4.91 6.93
C PHE A 104 -1.63 -5.85 5.78
N ARG A 105 -2.47 -6.86 5.57
CA ARG A 105 -2.32 -7.80 4.46
C ARG A 105 -2.41 -7.10 3.11
N ARG A 106 -3.31 -6.11 2.96
CA ARG A 106 -3.42 -5.34 1.72
C ARG A 106 -2.13 -4.60 1.38
N PHE A 107 -1.43 -4.08 2.40
CA PHE A 107 -0.10 -3.49 2.20
C PHE A 107 0.89 -4.53 1.70
N LEU A 108 0.96 -5.67 2.36
CA LEU A 108 1.93 -6.71 2.01
C LEU A 108 1.70 -7.26 0.61
N LEU A 109 0.44 -7.42 0.20
CA LEU A 109 0.07 -7.89 -1.13
C LEU A 109 0.05 -6.76 -2.16
N LYS A 110 0.15 -5.52 -1.72
CA LYS A 110 0.12 -4.32 -2.55
C LYS A 110 -1.17 -4.23 -3.36
N ASP A 111 -2.28 -4.48 -2.68
CA ASP A 111 -3.60 -4.49 -3.30
C ASP A 111 -4.62 -3.84 -2.36
N PRO A 112 -5.12 -2.64 -2.70
CA PRO A 112 -6.11 -1.95 -1.85
C PRO A 112 -7.48 -2.61 -1.89
N LYS A 113 -7.73 -3.50 -2.84
CA LYS A 113 -9.01 -4.20 -3.03
C LYS A 113 -10.19 -3.24 -3.15
N ALA A 114 -10.00 -2.15 -3.84
CA ALA A 114 -11.00 -1.10 -3.99
C ALA A 114 -11.32 -0.78 -5.45
N GLY A 115 -10.71 -1.50 -6.38
CA GLY A 115 -11.01 -1.38 -7.80
C GLY A 115 -10.46 -0.12 -8.44
N PHE A 116 -9.31 0.38 -7.98
CA PHE A 116 -8.61 1.49 -8.62
C PHE A 116 -7.10 1.21 -8.62
N GLY A 117 -6.39 1.97 -9.41
CA GLY A 117 -4.93 1.86 -9.50
C GLY A 117 -4.26 3.21 -9.50
N ILE A 118 -2.98 3.21 -9.86
CA ILE A 118 -2.13 4.40 -9.84
C ILE A 118 -2.70 5.52 -10.71
N SER A 119 -3.23 5.17 -11.88
CA SER A 119 -3.72 6.18 -12.83
C SER A 119 -4.84 7.04 -12.25
N LEU A 120 -5.77 6.40 -11.53
CA LEU A 120 -6.87 7.14 -10.91
C LEU A 120 -6.36 8.02 -9.78
N CYS A 121 -5.46 7.50 -8.95
CA CYS A 121 -4.86 8.24 -7.85
C CYS A 121 -4.14 9.48 -8.36
N ASN A 122 -3.38 9.35 -9.45
CA ASN A 122 -2.58 10.45 -9.98
C ASN A 122 -3.42 11.57 -10.60
N LYS A 123 -4.71 11.32 -10.82
CA LYS A 123 -5.62 12.39 -11.27
C LYS A 123 -6.04 13.32 -10.15
N VAL A 124 -5.97 12.88 -8.91
CA VAL A 124 -6.50 13.64 -7.77
C VAL A 124 -5.52 13.83 -6.61
N PHE A 125 -4.47 13.02 -6.53
CA PHE A 125 -3.49 13.14 -5.45
C PHE A 125 -2.54 14.30 -5.71
N ARG A 126 -2.16 14.99 -4.64
CA ARG A 126 -1.20 16.10 -4.72
C ARG A 126 0.17 15.61 -5.14
N THR A 127 0.59 14.46 -4.62
CA THR A 127 1.89 13.87 -4.94
C THR A 127 1.65 12.65 -5.82
N PRO A 128 2.12 12.68 -7.07
CA PRO A 128 1.93 11.54 -7.96
C PRO A 128 2.63 10.29 -7.47
N ILE A 129 2.00 9.14 -7.70
CA ILE A 129 2.60 7.84 -7.42
C ILE A 129 3.44 7.45 -8.64
N PRO A 130 4.72 7.05 -8.45
CA PRO A 130 5.54 6.62 -9.58
C PRO A 130 4.94 5.41 -10.30
N LYS A 131 5.14 5.35 -11.59
CA LYS A 131 4.73 4.22 -12.41
C LYS A 131 5.94 3.52 -12.99
N PHE A 132 5.82 2.21 -13.18
CA PHE A 132 6.73 1.54 -14.08
C PHE A 132 6.35 1.97 -15.50
N GLU A 133 7.22 2.71 -16.13
CA GLU A 133 7.08 2.97 -17.54
C GLU A 133 7.94 1.95 -18.27
N VAL A 134 7.29 1.13 -19.06
CA VAL A 134 8.02 0.32 -20.00
C VAL A 134 8.54 1.27 -21.06
N GLN A 135 9.78 1.66 -20.95
CA GLN A 135 10.45 2.41 -21.96
C GLN A 135 10.59 1.50 -23.17
N LEU A 136 9.79 1.77 -24.14
CA LEU A 136 10.02 1.22 -25.44
C LEU A 136 11.10 2.11 -26.04
N ALA A 137 12.18 1.79 -25.93
CA ALA A 137 13.30 2.57 -26.35
C ALA A 137 13.09 3.25 -27.70
N SER A 138 12.70 3.23 -27.40
CA SER A 138 12.81 3.84 -28.05
C SER A 138 13.03 4.53 -28.36
N ALA A 139 13.07 4.36 -27.97
CA ALA A 139 13.33 5.01 -28.13
C ALA A 139 13.55 5.69 -28.15
N TYR A 140 13.59 5.91 -27.90
CA TYR A 140 13.88 6.76 -28.07
C TYR A 140 14.07 7.15 -28.35
N LYS A 141 14.45 7.01 -28.33
CA LYS A 141 14.76 7.59 -28.79
C LYS A 141 14.90 8.08 -28.92
N GLU A 142 15.12 8.05 -28.81
CA GLU A 142 15.51 8.63 -29.05
C GLU A 142 15.69 8.91 -28.87
N LYS A 143 16.03 8.81 -28.85
CA LYS A 143 16.48 9.25 -28.78
C LYS A 143 16.92 9.28 -28.42
N GLY A 144 17.09 8.79 -28.41
CA GLY A 144 17.84 8.99 -28.29
C GLY A 144 17.97 8.91 -27.59
N ASP A 145 18.26 8.98 -27.41
CA ASP A 145 18.57 9.11 -27.02
C ASP A 145 18.53 8.87 -26.20
N LYS A 146 18.79 8.71 -25.92
CA LYS A 146 18.88 8.81 -25.40
C LYS A 146 19.03 8.32 -24.72
N TYR A 147 19.20 7.98 -24.65
CA TYR A 147 19.45 7.92 -24.42
C TYR A 147 19.77 7.49 -24.00
N PRO A 148 19.89 7.12 -23.98
CA PRO A 148 20.38 7.10 -23.83
C PRO A 148 20.48 7.06 -23.31
N PHE A 149 20.72 6.88 -23.04
CA PHE A 149 20.84 7.31 -23.21
C PHE A 149 21.07 7.42 -22.90
#